data_f3b139bc832c9279b3388c33e9e1e139
#
_entry.id   f3b139bc832c9279b3388c33e9e1e139
#
_cell.length_a   1.000
_cell.length_b   1.000
_cell.length_c   1.000
_cell.angle_alpha   90.00
_cell.angle_beta   90.00
_cell.angle_gamma   90.00
#
_symmetry.space_group_name_H-M   'P 1'
#
loop_
_entity.id
_entity.type
_entity.pdbx_description
1 polymer ?
#
loop_
_entity_poly.entity_id
_entity_poly.type
_entity_poly.pdbx_seq_one_letter_code
_entity_poly.pdbx_strand_id
1 'polypeptide(L)'
;YWGRDHGNDNGIPPDGFTRTLHGVYPAGGKFDDRSFKGQVNGGGEGGRGVTPIMLSSWMDFMNAYMNPSDMKASTLAGVKKSIEKADSLGGTPLVAADVEAYVALVAADYDAASSAGKAELWAKQYYISMFGNGIDAYNTYRKTGLPSTLQQNIEPNPGAFPLVMYYPDNYASTNANVTQRTDLTERVFWNASGPSNLK
;
A
#
# COMPACT_ATOMS: atom_id res chain seq x y z
N TYR A 1 -7.63 9.43 -8.63
CA TYR A 1 -7.25 8.04 -8.91
C TYR A 1 -8.49 7.21 -9.17
N TRP A 2 -8.37 6.29 -10.11
CA TRP A 2 -9.40 5.32 -10.47
C TRP A 2 -8.83 3.93 -10.26
N GLY A 3 -9.64 2.98 -9.90
CA GLY A 3 -9.17 1.63 -9.66
C GLY A 3 -10.33 0.65 -9.68
N ARG A 4 -9.99 -0.61 -9.57
CA ARG A 4 -10.95 -1.70 -9.40
C ARG A 4 -11.06 -2.07 -7.94
N ASP A 5 -12.19 -2.62 -7.58
CA ASP A 5 -12.31 -3.37 -6.35
C ASP A 5 -11.40 -4.60 -6.40
N HIS A 6 -10.93 -5.02 -5.24
CA HIS A 6 -10.04 -6.16 -5.14
C HIS A 6 -10.73 -7.43 -5.66
N GLY A 7 -10.11 -8.07 -6.63
CA GLY A 7 -10.64 -9.25 -7.30
C GLY A 7 -11.68 -8.97 -8.39
N ASN A 8 -11.93 -7.72 -8.73
CA ASN A 8 -12.77 -7.40 -9.87
C ASN A 8 -12.00 -7.59 -11.17
N ASP A 9 -12.24 -8.68 -11.87
CA ASP A 9 -11.68 -8.97 -13.18
C ASP A 9 -12.62 -8.60 -14.34
N ASN A 10 -13.82 -8.09 -14.04
CA ASN A 10 -14.78 -7.67 -15.04
C ASN A 10 -14.23 -6.54 -15.91
N GLY A 11 -14.13 -6.77 -17.17
CA GLY A 11 -13.71 -5.81 -18.16
C GLY A 11 -12.82 -6.42 -19.23
N ILE A 12 -13.02 -5.98 -20.45
CA ILE A 12 -12.18 -6.41 -21.57
C ILE A 12 -10.92 -5.55 -21.62
N PRO A 13 -9.73 -6.13 -21.62
CA PRO A 13 -8.50 -5.36 -21.86
C PRO A 13 -8.51 -4.74 -23.29
N PRO A 14 -8.05 -3.51 -23.47
CA PRO A 14 -7.56 -2.59 -22.45
C PRO A 14 -8.70 -1.93 -21.70
N ASP A 15 -8.88 -2.31 -20.46
CA ASP A 15 -9.86 -1.75 -19.55
C ASP A 15 -9.51 -0.29 -19.20
N GLY A 16 -10.09 0.58 -19.97
CA GLY A 16 -9.68 1.98 -19.95
C GLY A 16 -10.20 2.79 -18.78
N PHE A 17 -11.21 2.33 -18.07
CA PHE A 17 -11.91 3.14 -17.08
C PHE A 17 -11.70 2.69 -15.64
N THR A 18 -11.34 1.45 -15.41
CA THR A 18 -11.24 0.86 -14.08
C THR A 18 -9.80 0.56 -13.66
N ARG A 19 -8.82 0.92 -14.46
CA ARG A 19 -7.41 0.79 -14.08
C ARG A 19 -7.06 1.77 -12.98
N THR A 20 -6.29 1.29 -12.02
CA THR A 20 -5.63 2.16 -11.05
C THR A 20 -4.68 3.10 -11.75
N LEU A 21 -4.70 4.34 -11.34
CA LEU A 21 -4.02 5.44 -12.02
C LEU A 21 -2.89 5.95 -11.19
N HIS A 22 -1.82 6.19 -11.90
CA HIS A 22 -0.68 6.89 -11.39
C HIS A 22 -0.50 8.18 -12.21
N GLY A 23 -0.03 9.21 -11.55
CA GLY A 23 0.52 10.39 -12.22
C GLY A 23 2.05 10.35 -12.17
N VAL A 24 2.66 11.48 -11.90
CA VAL A 24 4.10 11.56 -11.67
C VAL A 24 4.54 10.74 -10.47
N TYR A 25 3.66 10.62 -9.47
CA TYR A 25 3.91 9.89 -8.23
C TYR A 25 2.69 9.07 -7.79
N PRO A 26 2.83 7.77 -7.62
CA PRO A 26 3.83 6.92 -8.28
C PRO A 26 3.75 7.01 -9.79
N ALA A 27 4.86 6.76 -10.45
CA ALA A 27 5.01 7.00 -11.87
C ALA A 27 4.04 6.21 -12.74
N GLY A 28 3.58 6.84 -13.79
CA GLY A 28 2.79 6.24 -14.83
C GLY A 28 1.29 6.26 -14.62
N GLY A 29 0.60 5.64 -15.53
CA GLY A 29 -0.83 5.46 -15.49
C GLY A 29 -1.57 6.07 -16.66
N LYS A 30 -2.83 5.66 -16.81
CA LYS A 30 -3.64 6.04 -17.97
C LYS A 30 -4.06 7.49 -17.96
N PHE A 31 -4.24 8.07 -16.79
CA PHE A 31 -4.73 9.44 -16.63
C PHE A 31 -3.62 10.42 -16.25
N ASP A 32 -2.39 10.01 -16.40
CA ASP A 32 -1.31 10.94 -16.59
C ASP A 32 -1.74 11.93 -17.67
N ASP A 33 -1.56 13.20 -17.47
CA ASP A 33 -1.98 14.25 -18.39
C ASP A 33 -1.35 14.11 -19.78
N ARG A 34 -0.34 13.24 -19.90
CA ARG A 34 0.39 12.96 -21.13
C ARG A 34 0.92 14.22 -21.81
N SER A 35 1.19 15.24 -21.04
CA SER A 35 1.77 16.47 -21.54
C SER A 35 3.08 16.22 -22.28
N PHE A 36 3.73 15.12 -22.02
CA PHE A 36 4.92 14.65 -22.72
C PHE A 36 4.58 13.55 -23.71
N LYS A 37 4.37 13.95 -24.93
CA LYS A 37 4.15 13.03 -26.05
C LYS A 37 5.34 12.08 -26.21
N GLY A 38 5.07 10.80 -26.36
CA GLY A 38 6.09 9.77 -26.48
C GLY A 38 6.38 9.03 -25.19
N GLN A 39 5.74 9.37 -24.11
CA GLN A 39 5.74 8.53 -22.94
C GLN A 39 5.05 7.21 -23.19
N VAL A 40 5.77 6.19 -22.94
CA VAL A 40 5.25 4.84 -23.03
C VAL A 40 5.39 4.22 -21.68
N ASN A 41 4.27 3.69 -21.18
CA ASN A 41 4.30 2.81 -20.04
C ASN A 41 4.94 3.37 -18.76
N GLY A 42 4.26 4.28 -18.17
CA GLY A 42 4.46 4.51 -16.76
C GLY A 42 5.54 5.50 -16.38
N GLY A 43 5.89 6.38 -17.25
CA GLY A 43 6.69 7.50 -16.83
C GLY A 43 5.90 8.80 -16.91
N GLY A 44 5.24 9.22 -15.86
CA GLY A 44 4.65 10.55 -15.82
C GLY A 44 5.67 11.61 -16.24
N GLU A 45 5.22 12.70 -16.87
CA GLU A 45 6.07 13.81 -17.27
C GLU A 45 7.34 13.47 -18.08
N GLY A 46 7.20 12.78 -19.21
CA GLY A 46 8.34 12.53 -20.10
C GLY A 46 9.41 11.60 -19.49
N GLY A 47 9.04 10.70 -18.65
CA GLY A 47 9.96 9.78 -17.97
C GLY A 47 10.52 10.32 -16.65
N ARG A 48 10.06 11.46 -16.18
CA ARG A 48 10.42 12.01 -14.85
C ARG A 48 9.59 11.43 -13.72
N GLY A 49 8.78 10.40 -13.99
CA GLY A 49 7.98 9.74 -12.98
C GLY A 49 8.84 9.17 -11.85
N VAL A 50 8.29 9.20 -10.65
CA VAL A 50 8.97 8.76 -9.43
C VAL A 50 8.39 7.44 -8.95
N THR A 51 9.23 6.43 -8.85
CA THR A 51 8.91 5.17 -8.15
C THR A 51 9.74 5.13 -6.87
N PRO A 52 9.12 5.35 -5.70
CA PRO A 52 9.87 5.40 -4.46
C PRO A 52 10.32 3.98 -4.05
N ILE A 53 11.58 3.87 -3.65
CA ILE A 53 12.13 2.65 -3.02
C ILE A 53 11.91 2.73 -1.50
N MET A 54 12.17 3.89 -0.92
CA MET A 54 11.97 4.16 0.51
C MET A 54 11.63 5.63 0.71
N LEU A 55 10.62 5.92 1.49
CA LEU A 55 10.24 7.28 1.86
C LEU A 55 10.49 7.51 3.35
N SER A 56 10.85 8.74 3.71
CA SER A 56 11.00 9.14 5.11
C SER A 56 9.69 8.98 5.91
N SER A 57 8.55 9.19 5.28
CA SER A 57 7.24 8.92 5.89
C SER A 57 7.07 7.45 6.30
N TRP A 58 7.52 6.50 5.47
CA TRP A 58 7.47 5.08 5.81
C TRP A 58 8.35 4.74 7.00
N MET A 59 9.51 5.39 7.11
CA MET A 59 10.40 5.24 8.27
C MET A 59 9.73 5.70 9.57
N ASP A 60 8.98 6.79 9.52
CA ASP A 60 8.22 7.26 10.70
C ASP A 60 7.15 6.23 11.12
N PHE A 61 6.40 5.66 10.17
CA PHE A 61 5.43 4.61 10.48
C PHE A 61 6.09 3.32 11.01
N MET A 62 7.25 2.94 10.48
CA MET A 62 8.03 1.82 11.01
C MET A 62 8.51 2.10 12.42
N ASN A 63 9.00 3.33 12.69
CA ASN A 63 9.37 3.76 14.02
C ASN A 63 8.20 3.70 15.00
N ALA A 64 7.03 4.17 14.57
CA ALA A 64 5.79 4.08 15.36
C ALA A 64 5.46 2.64 15.78
N TYR A 65 5.66 1.68 14.87
CA TYR A 65 5.42 0.27 15.16
C TYR A 65 6.44 -0.34 16.13
N MET A 66 7.72 0.02 15.97
CA MET A 66 8.81 -0.52 16.78
C MET A 66 8.90 0.12 18.17
N ASN A 67 8.45 1.36 18.32
CA ASN A 67 8.56 2.15 19.54
C ASN A 67 7.17 2.58 20.02
N PRO A 68 6.46 1.75 20.80
CA PRO A 68 5.09 2.06 21.24
C PRO A 68 4.95 3.37 22.02
N SER A 69 5.99 3.79 22.74
CA SER A 69 6.00 5.09 23.46
C SER A 69 5.99 6.29 22.54
N ASP A 70 6.47 6.14 21.31
CA ASP A 70 6.58 7.18 20.30
C ASP A 70 5.54 7.04 19.18
N MET A 71 4.66 6.05 19.29
CA MET A 71 3.73 5.67 18.23
C MET A 71 2.90 6.84 17.71
N LYS A 72 2.34 7.66 18.61
CA LYS A 72 1.53 8.82 18.21
C LYS A 72 2.34 9.81 17.40
N ALA A 73 3.45 10.28 17.97
CA ALA A 73 4.27 11.31 17.35
C ALA A 73 4.81 10.87 15.99
N SER A 74 5.32 9.65 15.91
CA SER A 74 5.83 9.06 14.67
C SER A 74 4.74 8.85 13.63
N THR A 75 3.54 8.40 14.03
CA THR A 75 2.40 8.29 13.11
C THR A 75 2.02 9.63 12.51
N LEU A 76 1.90 10.67 13.33
CA LEU A 76 1.53 12.02 12.85
C LEU A 76 2.62 12.61 11.94
N ALA A 77 3.89 12.39 12.26
CA ALA A 77 4.99 12.80 11.40
C ALA A 77 4.95 12.09 10.04
N GLY A 78 4.69 10.78 10.04
CA GLY A 78 4.52 9.99 8.82
C GLY A 78 3.37 10.48 7.95
N VAL A 79 2.22 10.77 8.55
CA VAL A 79 1.06 11.36 7.85
C VAL A 79 1.44 12.66 7.16
N LYS A 80 2.00 13.61 7.91
CA LYS A 80 2.39 14.93 7.40
C LYS A 80 3.37 14.80 6.24
N LYS A 81 4.47 14.07 6.43
CA LYS A 81 5.49 13.87 5.39
C LYS A 81 4.95 13.16 4.14
N SER A 82 4.00 12.23 4.31
CA SER A 82 3.37 11.54 3.18
C SER A 82 2.58 12.51 2.31
N ILE A 83 1.80 13.40 2.92
CA ILE A 83 1.02 14.41 2.23
C ILE A 83 1.95 15.42 1.53
N GLU A 84 2.94 15.96 2.25
CA GLU A 84 3.91 16.91 1.71
C GLU A 84 4.72 16.32 0.55
N LYS A 85 5.06 15.01 0.62
CA LYS A 85 5.75 14.33 -0.47
C LYS A 85 4.88 14.24 -1.72
N ALA A 86 3.62 13.89 -1.59
CA ALA A 86 2.70 13.83 -2.71
C ALA A 86 2.53 15.21 -3.37
N ASP A 87 2.41 16.28 -2.57
CA ASP A 87 2.32 17.65 -3.05
C ASP A 87 3.59 18.09 -3.80
N SER A 88 4.76 17.74 -3.27
CA SER A 88 6.05 18.12 -3.88
C SER A 88 6.26 17.59 -5.30
N LEU A 89 5.45 16.64 -5.74
CA LEU A 89 5.58 15.97 -7.04
C LEU A 89 4.55 16.42 -8.08
N GLY A 90 3.80 17.44 -7.77
CA GLY A 90 2.82 18.04 -8.66
C GLY A 90 1.38 17.72 -8.26
N GLY A 91 0.48 18.52 -8.74
CA GLY A 91 -0.93 18.48 -8.42
C GLY A 91 -1.45 19.88 -8.09
N THR A 92 -2.63 19.94 -7.50
CA THR A 92 -3.14 21.18 -6.93
C THR A 92 -2.36 21.50 -5.66
N PRO A 93 -1.75 22.68 -5.55
CA PRO A 93 -0.99 23.04 -4.36
C PRO A 93 -1.82 22.88 -3.09
N LEU A 94 -1.23 22.26 -2.10
CA LEU A 94 -1.88 22.08 -0.79
C LEU A 94 -1.93 23.39 -0.03
N VAL A 95 -3.03 23.57 0.68
CA VAL A 95 -3.14 24.62 1.68
C VAL A 95 -2.56 24.09 3.00
N ALA A 96 -1.51 24.70 3.49
CA ALA A 96 -0.83 24.26 4.73
C ALA A 96 -1.80 24.11 5.91
N ALA A 97 -2.77 25.01 6.03
CA ALA A 97 -3.78 24.94 7.08
C ALA A 97 -4.64 23.68 7.02
N ASP A 98 -4.95 23.18 5.81
CA ASP A 98 -5.72 21.95 5.64
C ASP A 98 -4.90 20.70 6.03
N VAL A 99 -3.60 20.71 5.76
CA VAL A 99 -2.68 19.65 6.19
C VAL A 99 -2.62 19.60 7.71
N GLU A 100 -2.44 20.74 8.37
CA GLU A 100 -2.40 20.81 9.83
C GLU A 100 -3.75 20.43 10.46
N ALA A 101 -4.86 20.83 9.85
CA ALA A 101 -6.19 20.44 10.30
C ALA A 101 -6.39 18.92 10.20
N TYR A 102 -5.94 18.28 9.12
CA TYR A 102 -6.01 16.83 8.98
C TYR A 102 -5.13 16.10 10.00
N VAL A 103 -3.90 16.58 10.20
CA VAL A 103 -3.00 16.00 11.22
C VAL A 103 -3.60 16.15 12.62
N ALA A 104 -4.22 17.28 12.92
CA ALA A 104 -4.91 17.49 14.19
C ALA A 104 -6.12 16.57 14.37
N LEU A 105 -6.89 16.31 13.31
CA LEU A 105 -7.98 15.34 13.32
C LEU A 105 -7.46 13.93 13.62
N VAL A 106 -6.41 13.48 12.93
CA VAL A 106 -5.78 12.17 13.19
C VAL A 106 -5.26 12.07 14.62
N ALA A 107 -4.71 13.18 15.16
CA ALA A 107 -4.26 13.23 16.55
C ALA A 107 -5.40 13.08 17.55
N ALA A 108 -6.53 13.73 17.30
CA ALA A 108 -7.72 13.64 18.15
C ALA A 108 -8.32 12.22 18.11
N ASP A 109 -8.43 11.63 16.92
CA ASP A 109 -8.89 10.25 16.74
C ASP A 109 -7.98 9.25 17.48
N TYR A 110 -6.67 9.48 17.42
CA TYR A 110 -5.69 8.65 18.14
C TYR A 110 -5.89 8.75 19.66
N ASP A 111 -6.09 9.97 20.20
CA ASP A 111 -6.28 10.16 21.64
C ASP A 111 -7.58 9.53 22.16
N ALA A 112 -8.64 9.58 21.35
CA ALA A 112 -9.93 8.98 21.68
C ALA A 112 -9.95 7.44 21.54
N ALA A 113 -8.99 6.87 20.81
CA ALA A 113 -9.00 5.45 20.47
C ALA A 113 -8.51 4.54 21.63
N SER A 114 -9.08 3.34 21.69
CA SER A 114 -8.52 2.23 22.50
C SER A 114 -7.15 1.79 21.94
N SER A 115 -6.42 0.95 22.68
CA SER A 115 -5.13 0.43 22.20
C SER A 115 -5.25 -0.28 20.84
N ALA A 116 -6.30 -1.07 20.62
CA ALA A 116 -6.57 -1.69 19.33
C ALA A 116 -6.91 -0.65 18.26
N GLY A 117 -7.70 0.37 18.61
CA GLY A 117 -8.04 1.47 17.71
C GLY A 117 -6.83 2.30 17.28
N LYS A 118 -5.86 2.50 18.17
CA LYS A 118 -4.59 3.17 17.86
C LYS A 118 -3.77 2.39 16.83
N ALA A 119 -3.70 1.08 17.00
CA ALA A 119 -3.02 0.20 16.04
C ALA A 119 -3.74 0.20 14.67
N GLU A 120 -5.07 0.18 14.66
CA GLU A 120 -5.89 0.27 13.46
C GLU A 120 -5.66 1.60 12.73
N LEU A 121 -5.65 2.72 13.47
CA LEU A 121 -5.41 4.05 12.92
C LEU A 121 -4.01 4.16 12.33
N TRP A 122 -2.97 3.72 13.05
CA TRP A 122 -1.61 3.65 12.55
C TRP A 122 -1.55 2.86 11.23
N ALA A 123 -2.11 1.65 11.24
CA ALA A 123 -2.07 0.77 10.08
C ALA A 123 -2.80 1.36 8.87
N LYS A 124 -3.94 2.00 9.07
CA LYS A 124 -4.70 2.68 8.02
C LYS A 124 -3.91 3.82 7.40
N GLN A 125 -3.30 4.68 8.22
CA GLN A 125 -2.50 5.80 7.74
C GLN A 125 -1.23 5.30 7.02
N TYR A 126 -0.60 4.27 7.55
CA TYR A 126 0.56 3.66 6.91
C TYR A 126 0.19 3.03 5.57
N TYR A 127 -0.91 2.28 5.51
CA TYR A 127 -1.40 1.67 4.28
C TYR A 127 -1.65 2.71 3.18
N ILE A 128 -2.28 3.83 3.53
CA ILE A 128 -2.50 4.94 2.60
C ILE A 128 -1.17 5.51 2.10
N SER A 129 -0.20 5.70 3.00
CA SER A 129 1.12 6.25 2.64
C SER A 129 1.93 5.32 1.75
N MET A 130 1.64 4.01 1.79
CA MET A 130 2.29 2.99 0.96
C MET A 130 1.71 2.89 -0.46
N PHE A 131 0.87 3.81 -0.89
CA PHE A 131 0.36 3.82 -2.26
C PHE A 131 1.51 3.72 -3.27
N GLY A 132 1.45 2.70 -4.13
CA GLY A 132 2.55 2.34 -5.06
C GLY A 132 3.60 1.38 -4.50
N ASN A 133 3.55 1.04 -3.21
CA ASN A 133 4.42 0.04 -2.58
C ASN A 133 3.60 -1.17 -2.09
N GLY A 134 3.21 -2.02 -3.00
CA GLY A 134 2.42 -3.22 -2.68
C GLY A 134 3.18 -4.24 -1.83
N ILE A 135 4.50 -4.27 -1.91
CA ILE A 135 5.32 -5.24 -1.16
C ILE A 135 5.23 -5.01 0.35
N ASP A 136 5.46 -3.77 0.79
CA ASP A 136 5.41 -3.46 2.21
C ASP A 136 3.98 -3.42 2.74
N ALA A 137 3.01 -3.00 1.92
CA ALA A 137 1.60 -3.08 2.25
C ALA A 137 1.18 -4.54 2.52
N TYR A 138 1.53 -5.46 1.62
CA TYR A 138 1.30 -6.89 1.79
C TYR A 138 2.00 -7.45 3.03
N ASN A 139 3.27 -7.12 3.24
CA ASN A 139 4.05 -7.61 4.38
C ASN A 139 3.48 -7.10 5.71
N THR A 140 3.08 -5.83 5.76
CA THR A 140 2.47 -5.23 6.96
C THR A 140 1.14 -5.90 7.27
N TYR A 141 0.29 -6.07 6.26
CA TYR A 141 -1.01 -6.72 6.45
C TYR A 141 -0.88 -8.18 6.90
N ARG A 142 -0.06 -8.99 6.23
CA ARG A 142 0.11 -10.40 6.62
C ARG A 142 0.74 -10.56 8.01
N LYS A 143 1.50 -9.57 8.48
CA LYS A 143 2.11 -9.57 9.82
C LYS A 143 1.12 -9.16 10.91
N THR A 144 0.31 -8.15 10.65
CA THR A 144 -0.52 -7.49 11.67
C THR A 144 -2.01 -7.79 11.55
N GLY A 145 -2.51 -8.14 10.35
CA GLY A 145 -3.93 -8.21 10.03
C GLY A 145 -4.60 -6.83 9.93
N LEU A 146 -3.80 -5.77 9.89
CA LEU A 146 -4.29 -4.39 9.88
C LEU A 146 -3.88 -3.65 8.60
N PRO A 147 -4.72 -2.73 8.12
CA PRO A 147 -6.02 -2.34 8.67
C PRO A 147 -7.07 -3.45 8.45
N SER A 148 -7.91 -3.66 9.45
CA SER A 148 -8.97 -4.68 9.43
C SER A 148 -10.11 -4.37 8.46
N THR A 149 -10.17 -3.12 8.00
CA THR A 149 -11.19 -2.59 7.10
C THR A 149 -10.86 -2.77 5.62
N LEU A 150 -9.79 -3.48 5.27
CA LEU A 150 -9.50 -3.78 3.88
C LEU A 150 -10.64 -4.57 3.26
N GLN A 151 -10.97 -4.19 2.04
CA GLN A 151 -11.99 -4.89 1.26
C GLN A 151 -11.53 -6.32 0.97
N GLN A 152 -12.43 -7.25 1.14
CA GLN A 152 -12.20 -8.63 0.72
C GLN A 152 -12.15 -8.74 -0.81
N ASN A 153 -11.45 -9.76 -1.28
CA ASN A 153 -11.53 -10.15 -2.67
C ASN A 153 -12.97 -10.50 -3.04
N ILE A 154 -13.49 -9.88 -4.09
CA ILE A 154 -14.88 -10.09 -4.56
C ILE A 154 -15.02 -11.26 -5.53
N GLU A 155 -13.92 -11.92 -5.90
CA GLU A 155 -13.97 -13.13 -6.72
C GLU A 155 -14.79 -14.24 -6.05
N PRO A 156 -15.56 -15.02 -6.81
CA PRO A 156 -16.19 -16.21 -6.28
C PRO A 156 -15.14 -17.23 -5.79
N ASN A 157 -15.18 -17.57 -4.51
CA ASN A 157 -14.25 -18.53 -3.90
C ASN A 157 -12.77 -18.12 -4.02
N PRO A 158 -12.37 -16.95 -3.53
CA PRO A 158 -11.02 -16.42 -3.72
C PRO A 158 -9.95 -17.24 -2.99
N GLY A 159 -10.34 -18.21 -2.18
CA GLY A 159 -9.43 -18.94 -1.31
C GLY A 159 -9.03 -18.13 -0.07
N ALA A 160 -8.06 -18.65 0.66
CA ALA A 160 -7.48 -17.96 1.79
C ALA A 160 -6.47 -16.91 1.33
N PHE A 161 -6.27 -15.88 2.15
CA PHE A 161 -5.25 -14.86 1.88
C PHE A 161 -3.85 -15.52 1.78
N PRO A 162 -3.11 -15.29 0.69
CA PRO A 162 -1.80 -15.92 0.52
C PRO A 162 -0.76 -15.33 1.48
N LEU A 163 -0.15 -16.17 2.29
CA LEU A 163 0.94 -15.80 3.19
C LEU A 163 2.33 -15.99 2.56
N VAL A 164 2.39 -16.81 1.51
CA VAL A 164 3.57 -17.02 0.67
C VAL A 164 3.15 -17.01 -0.79
N MET A 165 4.13 -16.93 -1.69
CA MET A 165 3.91 -16.99 -3.12
C MET A 165 4.30 -18.36 -3.67
N TYR A 166 3.76 -18.71 -4.81
CA TYR A 166 4.25 -19.84 -5.59
C TYR A 166 5.73 -19.67 -5.93
N TYR A 167 6.44 -20.76 -6.08
CA TYR A 167 7.75 -20.70 -6.70
C TYR A 167 7.62 -20.25 -8.16
N PRO A 168 8.58 -19.50 -8.69
CA PRO A 168 8.61 -19.22 -10.12
C PRO A 168 8.49 -20.49 -10.94
N ASP A 169 7.65 -20.49 -11.97
CA ASP A 169 7.34 -21.68 -12.75
C ASP A 169 8.60 -22.33 -13.34
N ASN A 170 9.48 -21.53 -13.92
CA ASN A 170 10.75 -22.02 -14.45
C ASN A 170 11.65 -22.65 -13.37
N TYR A 171 11.60 -22.17 -12.14
CA TYR A 171 12.36 -22.77 -11.04
C TYR A 171 11.79 -24.14 -10.63
N ALA A 172 10.47 -24.21 -10.48
CA ALA A 172 9.80 -25.45 -10.08
C ALA A 172 9.82 -26.52 -11.20
N SER A 173 9.72 -26.10 -12.47
CA SER A 173 9.67 -27.03 -13.60
C SER A 173 11.05 -27.57 -14.03
N THR A 174 12.12 -26.82 -13.79
CA THR A 174 13.48 -27.22 -14.22
C THR A 174 14.34 -27.80 -13.11
N ASN A 175 13.92 -27.72 -11.85
CA ASN A 175 14.67 -28.24 -10.71
C ASN A 175 14.01 -29.49 -10.13
N ALA A 176 14.59 -30.66 -10.42
CA ALA A 176 14.07 -31.95 -9.96
C ALA A 176 13.96 -32.10 -8.42
N ASN A 177 14.62 -31.23 -7.66
CA ASN A 177 14.60 -31.23 -6.19
C ASN A 177 13.52 -30.30 -5.62
N VAL A 178 12.72 -29.66 -6.46
CA VAL A 178 11.70 -28.71 -6.04
C VAL A 178 10.33 -29.16 -6.49
N THR A 179 9.41 -29.24 -5.55
CA THR A 179 7.98 -29.42 -5.84
C THR A 179 7.27 -28.09 -5.67
N GLN A 180 6.39 -27.74 -6.61
CA GLN A 180 5.60 -26.52 -6.51
C GLN A 180 4.75 -26.51 -5.24
N ARG A 181 4.65 -25.37 -4.61
CA ARG A 181 3.75 -25.19 -3.47
C ARG A 181 2.31 -25.36 -3.91
N THR A 182 1.53 -26.03 -3.09
CA THR A 182 0.08 -26.16 -3.27
C THR A 182 -0.71 -25.39 -2.20
N ASP A 183 -0.04 -25.09 -1.06
CA ASP A 183 -0.61 -24.33 0.03
C ASP A 183 0.12 -22.98 0.17
N LEU A 184 -0.64 -21.90 -0.01
CA LEU A 184 -0.15 -20.54 0.14
C LEU A 184 -0.40 -19.96 1.54
N THR A 185 -1.00 -20.72 2.45
CA THR A 185 -1.26 -20.29 3.83
C THR A 185 -0.12 -20.63 4.79
N GLU A 186 0.95 -21.24 4.29
CA GLU A 186 2.17 -21.50 5.05
C GLU A 186 2.80 -20.18 5.52
N ARG A 187 3.17 -20.13 6.80
CA ARG A 187 3.76 -18.93 7.37
C ARG A 187 5.26 -18.86 7.10
N VAL A 188 5.73 -17.67 6.77
CA VAL A 188 7.16 -17.39 6.71
C VAL A 188 7.75 -17.35 8.13
N PHE A 189 9.03 -17.70 8.26
CA PHE A 189 9.70 -17.86 9.57
C PHE A 189 9.62 -16.60 10.46
N TRP A 190 9.65 -15.41 9.87
CA TRP A 190 9.60 -14.15 10.61
C TRP A 190 8.15 -13.72 10.98
N ASN A 191 7.16 -14.47 10.53
CA ASN A 191 5.74 -14.22 10.82
C ASN A 191 5.04 -15.48 11.37
N ALA A 192 5.73 -16.28 12.16
CA ALA A 192 5.20 -17.54 12.68
C ALA A 192 3.93 -17.34 13.55
N SER A 193 3.82 -16.20 14.24
CA SER A 193 2.71 -15.85 15.14
C SER A 193 1.74 -14.80 14.58
N GLY A 194 1.79 -14.51 13.30
CA GLY A 194 0.87 -13.55 12.68
C GLY A 194 -0.61 -14.01 12.72
N PRO A 195 -1.56 -13.13 12.41
CA PRO A 195 -2.99 -13.45 12.44
C PRO A 195 -3.33 -14.55 11.42
N SER A 196 -4.37 -15.34 11.70
CA SER A 196 -4.83 -16.43 10.85
C SER A 196 -6.07 -16.09 10.01
N ASN A 197 -6.73 -15.00 10.33
CA ASN A 197 -8.01 -14.59 9.74
C ASN A 197 -7.87 -13.43 8.75
N LEU A 198 -6.84 -13.45 7.91
CA LEU A 198 -6.65 -12.47 6.86
C LEU A 198 -7.71 -12.64 5.75
N LYS A 199 -8.08 -11.52 5.13
CA LYS A 199 -9.16 -11.42 4.15
C LYS A 199 -8.61 -11.31 2.74
#